data_9159dce82a0ff4e3b72a471c32c0c7a3
#
_entry.id   9159dce82a0ff4e3b72a471c32c0c7a3
#
_cell.length_a   1.000
_cell.length_b   1.000
_cell.length_c   1.000
_cell.angle_alpha   90.00
_cell.angle_beta   90.00
_cell.angle_gamma   90.00
#
_symmetry.space_group_name_H-M   'P 1'
#
loop_
_entity.id
_entity.type
_entity.pdbx_description
1 polymer ?
#
loop_
_entity_poly.entity_id
_entity_poly.type
_entity_poly.pdbx_seq_one_letter_code
_entity_poly.pdbx_strand_id
1 'polypeptide(L)'
;MVTGSMDKTAILWNLETEKKIFDINKHEAEVISISFNSDGDKILTGSFDHTAKVWDAYNGEEICSLEEHEGELSACQFNFAGNLVVTSSIDKTCKLWDLRNPSKSLKTFIGHNDEIMDVCFNLSGTKIASGSSDHTAKIYDVKTLNTEYTLVGHSKEISRVMFDSRGINLLTGSSDATCRIWNVETGDCRQILDGHKEEIFSCAFNYDGDTIITASKDNTCKIWSTKEKKEDKKEYDDE
;
A
#
# COMPACT_ATOMS: atom_id res chain seq x y z
N MET A 1 9.29 -10.09 -14.15
CA MET A 1 8.01 -10.13 -13.40
C MET A 1 8.17 -11.08 -12.23
N VAL A 2 7.58 -10.74 -11.08
CA VAL A 2 7.58 -11.65 -9.92
C VAL A 2 6.13 -11.96 -9.53
N THR A 3 5.86 -13.19 -9.11
CA THR A 3 4.53 -13.66 -8.65
C THR A 3 4.65 -14.33 -7.31
N GLY A 4 3.76 -14.01 -6.36
CA GLY A 4 3.60 -14.69 -5.09
C GLY A 4 2.38 -15.59 -5.10
N SER A 5 2.39 -16.64 -4.31
CA SER A 5 1.35 -17.67 -4.31
C SER A 5 0.98 -18.14 -2.91
N MET A 6 -0.25 -18.63 -2.80
CA MET A 6 -0.77 -19.33 -1.61
C MET A 6 -0.07 -20.69 -1.38
N ASP A 7 0.73 -21.17 -2.33
CA ASP A 7 1.54 -22.39 -2.16
C ASP A 7 2.86 -22.16 -1.41
N LYS A 8 3.02 -20.97 -0.79
CA LYS A 8 4.18 -20.54 0.00
C LYS A 8 5.40 -20.16 -0.84
N THR A 9 5.24 -20.07 -2.14
CA THR A 9 6.34 -19.77 -3.05
C THR A 9 6.14 -18.44 -3.75
N ALA A 10 7.25 -17.87 -4.23
CA ALA A 10 7.23 -16.83 -5.23
C ALA A 10 8.13 -17.21 -6.40
N ILE A 11 7.84 -16.71 -7.58
CA ILE A 11 8.58 -17.06 -8.79
C ILE A 11 8.99 -15.79 -9.52
N LEU A 12 10.26 -15.71 -9.90
CA LEU A 12 10.77 -14.71 -10.81
C LEU A 12 10.69 -15.21 -12.27
N TRP A 13 10.13 -14.39 -13.15
CA TRP A 13 9.92 -14.70 -14.55
C TRP A 13 10.69 -13.73 -15.45
N ASN A 14 11.27 -14.26 -16.52
CA ASN A 14 11.75 -13.45 -17.62
C ASN A 14 10.59 -13.19 -18.60
N LEU A 15 10.24 -11.93 -18.87
CA LEU A 15 9.11 -11.56 -19.72
C LEU A 15 9.40 -11.72 -21.22
N GLU A 16 10.67 -11.64 -21.62
CA GLU A 16 11.05 -11.78 -23.04
C GLU A 16 11.04 -13.26 -23.47
N THR A 17 11.52 -14.14 -22.59
CA THR A 17 11.62 -15.56 -22.88
C THR A 17 10.44 -16.37 -22.35
N GLU A 18 9.56 -15.74 -21.56
CA GLU A 18 8.41 -16.36 -20.87
C GLU A 18 8.80 -17.54 -19.97
N LYS A 19 10.06 -17.56 -19.53
CA LYS A 19 10.60 -18.65 -18.71
C LYS A 19 10.77 -18.23 -17.26
N LYS A 20 10.61 -19.23 -16.39
CA LYS A 20 10.97 -19.12 -15.00
C LYS A 20 12.47 -18.92 -14.88
N ILE A 21 12.91 -17.96 -14.06
CA ILE A 21 14.31 -17.70 -13.73
C ILE A 21 14.66 -18.51 -12.49
N PHE A 22 13.95 -18.31 -11.37
CA PHE A 22 14.13 -19.11 -10.14
C PHE A 22 12.86 -19.08 -9.25
N ASP A 23 12.83 -20.02 -8.31
CA ASP A 23 11.83 -20.12 -7.25
C ASP A 23 12.35 -19.53 -5.95
N ILE A 24 11.48 -18.82 -5.25
CA ILE A 24 11.66 -18.36 -3.88
C ILE A 24 10.74 -19.22 -3.01
N ASN A 25 11.30 -20.09 -2.16
CA ASN A 25 10.56 -21.15 -1.46
C ASN A 25 10.94 -21.31 0.01
N LYS A 26 11.35 -20.23 0.68
CA LYS A 26 11.75 -20.27 2.10
C LYS A 26 10.70 -19.72 3.07
N HIS A 27 9.52 -19.35 2.58
CA HIS A 27 8.40 -19.01 3.46
C HIS A 27 7.71 -20.30 3.95
N GLU A 28 7.24 -20.26 5.20
CA GLU A 28 6.56 -21.39 5.84
C GLU A 28 5.04 -21.34 5.68
N ALA A 29 4.50 -20.18 5.22
CA ALA A 29 3.11 -19.97 4.91
C ALA A 29 2.93 -19.16 3.60
N GLU A 30 1.69 -18.79 3.27
CA GLU A 30 1.28 -18.13 2.05
C GLU A 30 2.03 -16.81 1.82
N VAL A 31 2.46 -16.56 0.57
CA VAL A 31 3.06 -15.29 0.15
C VAL A 31 1.97 -14.36 -0.38
N ILE A 32 1.67 -13.32 0.38
CA ILE A 32 0.51 -12.44 0.12
C ILE A 32 0.90 -11.08 -0.45
N SER A 33 2.12 -10.65 -0.24
CA SER A 33 2.63 -9.37 -0.74
C SER A 33 3.98 -9.58 -1.41
N ILE A 34 4.15 -8.96 -2.57
CA ILE A 34 5.39 -9.08 -3.32
C ILE A 34 5.64 -7.84 -4.17
N SER A 35 6.88 -7.35 -4.17
CA SER A 35 7.27 -6.18 -4.96
C SER A 35 8.76 -6.16 -5.27
N PHE A 36 9.14 -5.44 -6.33
CA PHE A 36 10.52 -5.01 -6.54
C PHE A 36 10.78 -3.68 -5.83
N ASN A 37 12.03 -3.42 -5.51
CA ASN A 37 12.48 -2.07 -5.25
C ASN A 37 12.58 -1.25 -6.57
N SER A 38 12.83 0.07 -6.46
CA SER A 38 12.94 0.98 -7.63
C SER A 38 14.02 0.59 -8.62
N ASP A 39 15.14 0.07 -8.14
CA ASP A 39 16.30 -0.31 -8.97
C ASP A 39 16.11 -1.68 -9.63
N GLY A 40 15.14 -2.48 -9.18
CA GLY A 40 14.87 -3.80 -9.69
C GLY A 40 15.88 -4.86 -9.28
N ASP A 41 16.78 -4.54 -8.35
CA ASP A 41 17.83 -5.44 -7.86
C ASP A 41 17.41 -6.26 -6.64
N LYS A 42 16.29 -5.91 -5.98
CA LYS A 42 15.75 -6.61 -4.82
C LYS A 42 14.27 -6.94 -4.98
N ILE A 43 13.89 -8.06 -4.41
CA ILE A 43 12.50 -8.49 -4.28
C ILE A 43 12.15 -8.50 -2.79
N LEU A 44 10.98 -8.01 -2.44
CA LEU A 44 10.39 -8.09 -1.11
C LEU A 44 9.21 -9.03 -1.15
N THR A 45 9.14 -9.96 -0.24
CA THR A 45 7.99 -10.85 -0.03
C THR A 45 7.47 -10.70 1.39
N GLY A 46 6.15 -10.68 1.56
CA GLY A 46 5.48 -10.74 2.85
C GLY A 46 4.59 -11.97 2.92
N SER A 47 4.58 -12.65 4.05
CA SER A 47 3.93 -13.95 4.22
C SER A 47 3.08 -14.02 5.49
N PHE A 48 2.15 -14.96 5.50
CA PHE A 48 1.39 -15.37 6.69
C PHE A 48 2.25 -16.12 7.72
N ASP A 49 3.53 -16.43 7.41
CA ASP A 49 4.49 -16.93 8.39
C ASP A 49 5.01 -15.85 9.35
N HIS A 50 4.40 -14.67 9.36
CA HIS A 50 4.73 -13.48 10.17
C HIS A 50 6.01 -12.76 9.75
N THR A 51 6.64 -13.15 8.63
CA THR A 51 7.90 -12.59 8.19
C THR A 51 7.79 -11.86 6.86
N ALA A 52 8.63 -10.84 6.67
CA ALA A 52 8.97 -10.35 5.36
C ALA A 52 10.42 -10.68 5.03
N LYS A 53 10.69 -11.04 3.78
CA LYS A 53 12.04 -11.40 3.34
C LYS A 53 12.44 -10.55 2.14
N VAL A 54 13.73 -10.19 2.12
CA VAL A 54 14.35 -9.47 1.00
C VAL A 54 15.30 -10.40 0.27
N TRP A 55 15.18 -10.42 -1.04
CA TRP A 55 15.90 -11.32 -1.93
C TRP A 55 16.69 -10.54 -2.96
N ASP A 56 17.84 -11.05 -3.36
CA ASP A 56 18.60 -10.59 -4.51
C ASP A 56 17.87 -11.02 -5.80
N ALA A 57 17.53 -10.06 -6.66
CA ALA A 57 16.77 -10.32 -7.88
C ALA A 57 17.60 -10.98 -8.99
N TYR A 58 18.93 -11.06 -8.86
CA TYR A 58 19.81 -11.68 -9.86
C TYR A 58 20.06 -13.16 -9.59
N ASN A 59 20.24 -13.54 -8.32
CA ASN A 59 20.62 -14.91 -7.95
C ASN A 59 19.55 -15.63 -7.11
N GLY A 60 18.52 -14.93 -6.61
CA GLY A 60 17.46 -15.50 -5.79
C GLY A 60 17.87 -15.81 -4.35
N GLU A 61 19.04 -15.34 -3.91
CA GLU A 61 19.48 -15.54 -2.54
C GLU A 61 18.77 -14.58 -1.57
N GLU A 62 18.48 -15.06 -0.38
CA GLU A 62 17.92 -14.26 0.70
C GLU A 62 18.98 -13.30 1.24
N ILE A 63 18.69 -11.99 1.17
CA ILE A 63 19.54 -10.95 1.73
C ILE A 63 19.31 -10.82 3.24
N CYS A 64 18.04 -10.77 3.65
CA CYS A 64 17.66 -10.70 5.06
C CYS A 64 16.20 -11.11 5.27
N SER A 65 15.90 -11.49 6.53
CA SER A 65 14.54 -11.72 7.04
C SER A 65 14.18 -10.66 8.08
N LEU A 66 12.92 -10.21 8.08
CA LEU A 66 12.36 -9.21 8.98
C LEU A 66 11.32 -9.92 9.87
N GLU A 67 11.71 -10.25 11.12
CA GLU A 67 11.03 -11.22 11.99
C GLU A 67 10.69 -10.60 13.35
N GLU A 68 9.69 -9.75 13.46
CA GLU A 68 9.22 -9.21 14.75
C GLU A 68 7.70 -9.14 14.88
N HIS A 69 6.94 -9.47 13.81
CA HIS A 69 5.48 -9.49 13.89
C HIS A 69 4.99 -10.72 14.64
N GLU A 70 3.97 -10.54 15.47
CA GLU A 70 3.33 -11.62 16.23
C GLU A 70 2.14 -12.24 15.47
N GLY A 71 1.73 -11.62 14.36
CA GLY A 71 0.64 -12.07 13.49
C GLY A 71 1.05 -12.08 12.03
N GLU A 72 0.19 -12.63 11.20
CA GLU A 72 0.32 -12.70 9.76
C GLU A 72 0.56 -11.32 9.15
N LEU A 73 1.42 -11.21 8.16
CA LEU A 73 1.56 -9.95 7.43
C LEU A 73 0.36 -9.75 6.51
N SER A 74 -0.04 -8.50 6.34
CA SER A 74 -1.08 -8.09 5.38
C SER A 74 -0.48 -7.38 4.16
N ALA A 75 0.55 -6.57 4.36
CA ALA A 75 1.26 -5.90 3.27
C ALA A 75 2.71 -5.58 3.65
N CYS A 76 3.55 -5.41 2.64
CA CYS A 76 4.90 -4.89 2.80
C CYS A 76 5.32 -4.08 1.56
N GLN A 77 6.12 -3.05 1.77
CA GLN A 77 6.57 -2.18 0.68
C GLN A 77 7.96 -1.60 0.94
N PHE A 78 8.77 -1.49 -0.12
CA PHE A 78 9.98 -0.65 -0.10
C PHE A 78 9.61 0.83 -0.18
N ASN A 79 10.45 1.67 0.41
CA ASN A 79 10.48 3.08 0.01
C ASN A 79 11.15 3.22 -1.37
N PHE A 80 10.97 4.37 -2.03
CA PHE A 80 11.55 4.61 -3.36
C PHE A 80 13.09 4.50 -3.37
N ALA A 81 13.77 4.91 -2.31
CA ALA A 81 15.22 4.79 -2.20
C ALA A 81 15.72 3.34 -1.99
N GLY A 82 14.84 2.37 -1.75
CA GLY A 82 15.17 0.95 -1.60
C GLY A 82 15.97 0.59 -0.35
N ASN A 83 16.06 1.49 0.62
CA ASN A 83 16.80 1.30 1.87
C ASN A 83 15.91 1.09 3.11
N LEU A 84 14.63 1.40 3.01
CA LEU A 84 13.65 1.18 4.06
C LEU A 84 12.55 0.24 3.56
N VAL A 85 11.99 -0.53 4.49
CA VAL A 85 10.82 -1.35 4.28
C VAL A 85 9.78 -1.01 5.35
N VAL A 86 8.52 -0.98 4.98
CA VAL A 86 7.40 -0.96 5.92
C VAL A 86 6.63 -2.27 5.79
N THR A 87 6.21 -2.82 6.91
CA THR A 87 5.37 -4.01 7.00
C THR A 87 4.14 -3.71 7.84
N SER A 88 3.02 -4.33 7.51
CA SER A 88 1.78 -4.31 8.30
C SER A 88 1.30 -5.71 8.59
N SER A 89 0.58 -5.88 9.69
CA SER A 89 0.14 -7.18 10.18
C SER A 89 -1.23 -7.12 10.83
N ILE A 90 -1.85 -8.30 10.93
CA ILE A 90 -3.06 -8.52 11.73
C ILE A 90 -2.78 -8.37 13.24
N ASP A 91 -1.51 -8.32 13.66
CA ASP A 91 -1.11 -7.99 15.04
C ASP A 91 -1.40 -6.51 15.43
N LYS A 92 -2.06 -5.75 14.55
CA LYS A 92 -2.48 -4.34 14.72
C LYS A 92 -1.33 -3.35 14.71
N THR A 93 -0.15 -3.76 14.24
CA THR A 93 1.03 -2.91 14.16
C THR A 93 1.55 -2.76 12.74
N CYS A 94 2.19 -1.61 12.47
CA CYS A 94 3.10 -1.44 11.35
C CYS A 94 4.53 -1.34 11.87
N LYS A 95 5.49 -1.88 11.14
CA LYS A 95 6.91 -1.79 11.50
C LYS A 95 7.69 -1.16 10.36
N LEU A 96 8.60 -0.26 10.72
CA LEU A 96 9.56 0.36 9.80
C LEU A 96 10.93 -0.26 10.00
N TRP A 97 11.57 -0.66 8.91
CA TRP A 97 12.85 -1.36 8.91
C TRP A 97 13.89 -0.59 8.10
N ASP A 98 15.15 -0.60 8.56
CA ASP A 98 16.30 -0.14 7.79
C ASP A 98 17.10 -1.37 7.32
N LEU A 99 17.19 -1.55 6.02
CA LEU A 99 17.88 -2.71 5.42
C LEU A 99 19.40 -2.72 5.64
N ARG A 100 19.97 -1.63 6.14
CA ARG A 100 21.37 -1.59 6.58
C ARG A 100 21.58 -2.29 7.92
N ASN A 101 20.49 -2.39 8.72
CA ASN A 101 20.49 -3.11 9.99
C ASN A 101 19.12 -3.80 10.18
N PRO A 102 18.85 -4.88 9.43
CA PRO A 102 17.52 -5.49 9.38
C PRO A 102 17.18 -6.35 10.60
N SER A 103 18.12 -6.56 11.54
CA SER A 103 17.93 -7.43 12.70
C SER A 103 16.87 -6.92 13.69
N LYS A 104 16.50 -5.65 13.60
CA LYS A 104 15.48 -5.02 14.43
C LYS A 104 14.78 -3.89 13.70
N SER A 105 13.48 -3.75 13.93
CA SER A 105 12.71 -2.63 13.39
C SER A 105 13.19 -1.29 13.96
N LEU A 106 13.27 -0.27 13.12
CA LEU A 106 13.52 1.12 13.55
C LEU A 106 12.40 1.62 14.45
N LYS A 107 11.17 1.24 14.14
CA LYS A 107 9.97 1.65 14.84
C LYS A 107 8.85 0.65 14.66
N THR A 108 8.16 0.36 15.76
CA THR A 108 6.82 -0.25 15.74
C THR A 108 5.80 0.86 15.96
N PHE A 109 4.91 1.06 15.00
CA PHE A 109 3.77 1.97 15.11
C PHE A 109 2.59 1.21 15.72
N ILE A 110 2.16 1.67 16.88
CA ILE A 110 1.04 1.12 17.67
C ILE A 110 -0.06 2.17 17.68
N GLY A 111 -1.31 1.74 17.70
CA GLY A 111 -2.44 2.66 17.87
C GLY A 111 -3.63 2.40 16.96
N HIS A 112 -3.57 1.40 16.07
CA HIS A 112 -4.77 0.80 15.51
C HIS A 112 -5.41 -0.14 16.54
N ASN A 113 -6.73 -0.19 16.53
CA ASN A 113 -7.51 -1.03 17.45
C ASN A 113 -7.84 -2.39 16.86
N ASP A 114 -7.59 -2.57 15.56
CA ASP A 114 -7.83 -3.81 14.83
C ASP A 114 -6.79 -4.05 13.75
N GLU A 115 -6.88 -5.15 13.04
CA GLU A 115 -5.99 -5.60 11.99
C GLU A 115 -5.64 -4.48 10.99
N ILE A 116 -4.38 -4.39 10.60
CA ILE A 116 -3.97 -3.47 9.55
C ILE A 116 -3.98 -4.24 8.24
N MET A 117 -4.76 -3.75 7.27
CA MET A 117 -5.00 -4.43 6.00
C MET A 117 -3.97 -4.04 4.92
N ASP A 118 -3.50 -2.79 4.96
CA ASP A 118 -2.57 -2.28 3.95
C ASP A 118 -1.68 -1.18 4.51
N VAL A 119 -0.49 -1.03 3.92
CA VAL A 119 0.49 0.01 4.27
C VAL A 119 1.27 0.44 3.03
N CYS A 120 1.57 1.73 2.94
CA CYS A 120 2.39 2.25 1.84
C CYS A 120 3.26 3.44 2.26
N PHE A 121 4.35 3.65 1.51
CA PHE A 121 5.13 4.89 1.53
C PHE A 121 4.57 5.91 0.53
N ASN A 122 4.79 7.19 0.80
CA ASN A 122 4.75 8.19 -0.26
C ASN A 122 6.02 8.11 -1.12
N LEU A 123 6.00 8.70 -2.32
CA LEU A 123 7.12 8.61 -3.27
C LEU A 123 8.43 9.18 -2.69
N SER A 124 8.36 10.24 -1.89
CA SER A 124 9.57 10.82 -1.25
C SER A 124 10.12 9.98 -0.09
N GLY A 125 9.41 8.94 0.36
CA GLY A 125 9.81 8.11 1.50
C GLY A 125 9.76 8.82 2.85
N THR A 126 9.08 9.98 2.93
CA THR A 126 8.99 10.80 4.14
C THR A 126 7.79 10.48 5.01
N LYS A 127 6.75 9.87 4.43
CA LYS A 127 5.52 9.49 5.11
C LYS A 127 5.13 8.05 4.81
N ILE A 128 4.45 7.45 5.78
CA ILE A 128 3.83 6.13 5.69
C ILE A 128 2.33 6.32 5.94
N ALA A 129 1.49 5.56 5.25
CA ALA A 129 0.07 5.46 5.54
C ALA A 129 -0.30 4.01 5.81
N SER A 130 -1.20 3.78 6.77
CA SER A 130 -1.82 2.48 7.05
C SER A 130 -3.33 2.56 6.98
N GLY A 131 -3.97 1.50 6.55
CA GLY A 131 -5.43 1.30 6.57
C GLY A 131 -5.79 0.07 7.40
N SER A 132 -6.81 0.18 8.24
CA SER A 132 -7.16 -0.85 9.22
C SER A 132 -8.64 -1.23 9.20
N SER A 133 -8.89 -2.44 9.71
CA SER A 133 -10.22 -2.95 10.03
C SER A 133 -10.91 -2.15 11.15
N ASP A 134 -10.19 -1.30 11.89
CA ASP A 134 -10.77 -0.36 12.85
C ASP A 134 -11.46 0.85 12.20
N HIS A 135 -11.62 0.84 10.88
CA HIS A 135 -12.25 1.87 10.03
C HIS A 135 -11.45 3.17 9.91
N THR A 136 -10.22 3.20 10.40
CA THR A 136 -9.35 4.38 10.33
C THR A 136 -8.13 4.14 9.44
N ALA A 137 -7.62 5.20 8.84
CA ALA A 137 -6.28 5.24 8.30
C ALA A 137 -5.39 6.14 9.16
N LYS A 138 -4.11 5.88 9.19
CA LYS A 138 -3.14 6.71 9.90
C LYS A 138 -2.02 7.14 8.99
N ILE A 139 -1.52 8.36 9.21
CA ILE A 139 -0.33 8.90 8.54
C ILE A 139 0.77 9.06 9.58
N TYR A 140 1.95 8.56 9.25
CA TYR A 140 3.13 8.61 10.10
C TYR A 140 4.25 9.36 9.39
N ASP A 141 5.01 10.14 10.14
CA ASP A 141 6.23 10.78 9.66
C ASP A 141 7.44 9.86 9.88
N VAL A 142 8.19 9.60 8.82
CA VAL A 142 9.35 8.68 8.84
C VAL A 142 10.53 9.27 9.60
N LYS A 143 10.68 10.60 9.66
CA LYS A 143 11.78 11.27 10.33
C LYS A 143 11.58 11.36 11.83
N THR A 144 10.37 11.74 12.26
CA THR A 144 10.04 11.90 13.68
C THR A 144 9.57 10.60 14.32
N LEU A 145 9.20 9.60 13.50
CA LEU A 145 8.65 8.31 13.91
C LEU A 145 7.35 8.42 14.74
N ASN A 146 6.57 9.47 14.48
CA ASN A 146 5.31 9.75 15.16
C ASN A 146 4.11 9.62 14.21
N THR A 147 2.94 9.35 14.78
CA THR A 147 1.67 9.48 14.09
C THR A 147 1.34 10.96 13.93
N GLU A 148 1.13 11.43 12.70
CA GLU A 148 0.72 12.80 12.42
C GLU A 148 -0.79 12.93 12.45
N TYR A 149 -1.49 12.02 11.76
CA TYR A 149 -2.94 12.06 11.63
C TYR A 149 -3.58 10.69 11.80
N THR A 150 -4.76 10.69 12.38
CA THR A 150 -5.71 9.59 12.33
C THR A 150 -6.91 10.05 11.52
N LEU A 151 -7.12 9.42 10.39
CA LEU A 151 -8.16 9.77 9.42
C LEU A 151 -9.42 8.97 9.74
N VAL A 152 -10.44 9.67 10.21
CA VAL A 152 -11.71 9.09 10.65
C VAL A 152 -12.81 9.49 9.67
N GLY A 153 -13.61 8.52 9.23
CA GLY A 153 -14.73 8.82 8.33
C GLY A 153 -15.35 7.61 7.67
N HIS A 154 -14.56 6.59 7.34
CA HIS A 154 -15.12 5.33 6.85
C HIS A 154 -15.98 4.64 7.92
N SER A 155 -17.03 3.96 7.50
CA SER A 155 -17.95 3.24 8.39
C SER A 155 -17.67 1.75 8.50
N LYS A 156 -16.71 1.25 7.69
CA LYS A 156 -16.22 -0.13 7.70
C LYS A 156 -14.71 -0.16 7.45
N GLU A 157 -14.16 -1.36 7.42
CA GLU A 157 -12.76 -1.68 7.18
C GLU A 157 -12.17 -0.94 5.97
N ILE A 158 -10.93 -0.49 6.09
CA ILE A 158 -10.15 0.09 4.99
C ILE A 158 -9.28 -1.02 4.40
N SER A 159 -9.57 -1.40 3.16
CA SER A 159 -8.89 -2.48 2.44
C SER A 159 -7.63 -2.04 1.72
N ARG A 160 -7.52 -0.77 1.34
CA ARG A 160 -6.41 -0.24 0.54
C ARG A 160 -6.09 1.19 0.91
N VAL A 161 -4.80 1.54 0.93
CA VAL A 161 -4.30 2.90 1.06
C VAL A 161 -3.25 3.18 0.00
N MET A 162 -3.25 4.38 -0.58
CA MET A 162 -2.27 4.77 -1.59
C MET A 162 -2.09 6.29 -1.64
N PHE A 163 -0.83 6.74 -1.61
CA PHE A 163 -0.51 8.14 -1.89
C PHE A 163 -0.57 8.44 -3.40
N ASP A 164 -0.89 9.68 -3.75
CA ASP A 164 -0.63 10.17 -5.11
C ASP A 164 0.88 10.37 -5.33
N SER A 165 1.31 10.50 -6.59
CA SER A 165 2.73 10.66 -6.96
C SER A 165 3.40 11.89 -6.35
N ARG A 166 2.62 12.92 -5.96
CA ARG A 166 3.11 14.14 -5.33
C ARG A 166 3.15 14.07 -3.81
N GLY A 167 2.54 13.04 -3.21
CA GLY A 167 2.43 12.88 -1.76
C GLY A 167 1.50 13.91 -1.09
N ILE A 168 0.61 14.56 -1.86
CA ILE A 168 -0.33 15.59 -1.38
C ILE A 168 -1.65 14.95 -0.94
N ASN A 169 -2.06 13.89 -1.63
CA ASN A 169 -3.31 13.20 -1.37
C ASN A 169 -3.03 11.75 -0.97
N LEU A 170 -3.84 11.26 -0.03
CA LEU A 170 -3.96 9.85 0.30
C LEU A 170 -5.34 9.37 -0.16
N LEU A 171 -5.40 8.26 -0.87
CA LEU A 171 -6.61 7.55 -1.26
C LEU A 171 -6.80 6.36 -0.32
N THR A 172 -8.02 6.19 0.16
CA THR A 172 -8.42 5.02 0.94
C THR A 172 -9.63 4.35 0.29
N GLY A 173 -9.57 3.03 0.12
CA GLY A 173 -10.70 2.21 -0.33
C GLY A 173 -11.25 1.41 0.84
N SER A 174 -12.59 1.27 0.94
CA SER A 174 -13.22 0.66 2.09
C SER A 174 -14.33 -0.32 1.72
N SER A 175 -14.57 -1.25 2.64
CA SER A 175 -15.73 -2.15 2.64
C SER A 175 -17.07 -1.41 2.82
N ASP A 176 -17.06 -0.10 3.09
CA ASP A 176 -18.26 0.74 3.10
C ASP A 176 -18.75 1.15 1.69
N ALA A 177 -18.13 0.59 0.64
CA ALA A 177 -18.38 0.84 -0.78
C ALA A 177 -17.94 2.24 -1.26
N THR A 178 -17.20 2.99 -0.46
CA THR A 178 -16.66 4.31 -0.83
C THR A 178 -15.15 4.32 -0.88
N CYS A 179 -14.58 5.22 -1.71
CA CYS A 179 -13.21 5.67 -1.57
C CYS A 179 -13.21 7.12 -1.05
N ARG A 180 -12.17 7.48 -0.29
CA ARG A 180 -11.99 8.84 0.20
C ARG A 180 -10.62 9.36 -0.20
N ILE A 181 -10.58 10.64 -0.53
CA ILE A 181 -9.35 11.38 -0.81
C ILE A 181 -9.10 12.30 0.37
N TRP A 182 -7.92 12.18 0.98
CA TRP A 182 -7.51 12.93 2.14
C TRP A 182 -6.36 13.86 1.82
N ASN A 183 -6.35 15.04 2.41
CA ASN A 183 -5.20 15.91 2.38
C ASN A 183 -4.14 15.38 3.36
N VAL A 184 -2.94 15.09 2.89
CA VAL A 184 -1.85 14.53 3.69
C VAL A 184 -1.30 15.52 4.72
N GLU A 185 -1.37 16.83 4.44
CA GLU A 185 -0.84 17.87 5.33
C GLU A 185 -1.81 18.32 6.42
N THR A 186 -3.12 18.18 6.20
CA THR A 186 -4.14 18.63 7.16
C THR A 186 -4.94 17.48 7.79
N GLY A 187 -4.90 16.29 7.17
CA GLY A 187 -5.72 15.16 7.58
C GLY A 187 -7.20 15.26 7.19
N ASP A 188 -7.61 16.32 6.46
CA ASP A 188 -9.01 16.53 6.09
C ASP A 188 -9.43 15.67 4.91
N CYS A 189 -10.66 15.16 4.96
CA CYS A 189 -11.29 14.50 3.82
C CYS A 189 -11.68 15.53 2.76
N ARG A 190 -11.02 15.48 1.60
CA ARG A 190 -11.30 16.39 0.47
C ARG A 190 -12.49 15.95 -0.35
N GLN A 191 -12.63 14.66 -0.58
CA GLN A 191 -13.65 14.13 -1.48
C GLN A 191 -14.01 12.69 -1.09
N ILE A 192 -15.27 12.36 -1.28
CA ILE A 192 -15.83 11.01 -1.16
C ILE A 192 -16.25 10.56 -2.56
N LEU A 193 -15.73 9.41 -2.99
CA LEU A 193 -16.09 8.74 -4.23
C LEU A 193 -17.13 7.68 -3.89
N ASP A 194 -18.39 8.03 -4.04
CA ASP A 194 -19.54 7.17 -3.77
C ASP A 194 -20.20 6.76 -5.10
N GLY A 195 -20.46 5.46 -5.26
CA GLY A 195 -21.07 4.94 -6.48
C GLY A 195 -20.90 3.43 -6.67
N HIS A 196 -20.04 2.76 -5.92
CA HIS A 196 -20.04 1.29 -5.82
C HIS A 196 -21.19 0.82 -4.94
N LYS A 197 -21.62 -0.41 -5.16
CA LYS A 197 -22.73 -1.00 -4.39
C LYS A 197 -22.26 -1.95 -3.31
N GLU A 198 -21.03 -2.40 -3.39
CA GLU A 198 -20.40 -3.33 -2.46
C GLU A 198 -18.95 -2.91 -2.17
N GLU A 199 -18.29 -3.65 -1.31
CA GLU A 199 -16.94 -3.43 -0.81
C GLU A 199 -15.94 -3.10 -1.91
N ILE A 200 -15.05 -2.14 -1.67
CA ILE A 200 -13.94 -1.81 -2.56
C ILE A 200 -12.71 -2.57 -2.09
N PHE A 201 -12.16 -3.41 -2.97
CA PHE A 201 -10.97 -4.20 -2.69
C PHE A 201 -9.67 -3.50 -3.04
N SER A 202 -9.70 -2.64 -4.07
CA SER A 202 -8.50 -1.95 -4.54
C SER A 202 -8.84 -0.61 -5.15
N CYS A 203 -7.91 0.32 -5.00
CA CYS A 203 -7.98 1.64 -5.61
C CYS A 203 -6.57 2.13 -5.94
N ALA A 204 -6.45 2.95 -6.98
CA ALA A 204 -5.17 3.52 -7.40
C ALA A 204 -5.34 4.87 -8.07
N PHE A 205 -4.34 5.76 -7.89
CA PHE A 205 -4.15 6.94 -8.73
C PHE A 205 -3.41 6.56 -10.02
N ASN A 206 -3.66 7.34 -11.08
CA ASN A 206 -2.73 7.39 -12.20
C ASN A 206 -1.48 8.22 -11.80
N TYR A 207 -0.46 8.22 -12.67
CA TYR A 207 0.79 8.94 -12.41
C TYR A 207 0.59 10.45 -12.20
N ASP A 208 -0.31 11.08 -12.93
CA ASP A 208 -0.57 12.52 -12.82
C ASP A 208 -1.41 12.90 -11.57
N GLY A 209 -2.02 11.92 -10.90
CA GLY A 209 -2.87 12.11 -9.73
C GLY A 209 -4.24 12.75 -10.06
N ASP A 210 -4.62 12.77 -11.35
CA ASP A 210 -5.87 13.37 -11.82
C ASP A 210 -6.98 12.36 -12.12
N THR A 211 -6.62 11.09 -12.12
CA THR A 211 -7.54 9.99 -12.38
C THR A 211 -7.37 8.90 -11.32
N ILE A 212 -8.48 8.36 -10.87
CA ILE A 212 -8.52 7.26 -9.90
C ILE A 212 -9.27 6.10 -10.54
N ILE A 213 -8.78 4.89 -10.34
CA ILE A 213 -9.48 3.65 -10.64
C ILE A 213 -9.82 2.94 -9.34
N THR A 214 -11.03 2.38 -9.26
CA THR A 214 -11.49 1.58 -8.12
C THR A 214 -12.06 0.26 -8.60
N ALA A 215 -11.82 -0.81 -7.85
CA ALA A 215 -12.33 -2.16 -8.11
C ALA A 215 -13.13 -2.66 -6.90
N SER A 216 -14.34 -3.16 -7.16
CA SER A 216 -15.30 -3.56 -6.13
C SER A 216 -15.79 -4.99 -6.30
N LYS A 217 -16.26 -5.55 -5.20
CA LYS A 217 -16.99 -6.81 -5.11
C LYS A 217 -18.31 -6.78 -5.91
N ASP A 218 -18.83 -5.59 -6.27
CA ASP A 218 -19.97 -5.44 -7.16
C ASP A 218 -19.67 -5.86 -8.62
N ASN A 219 -18.50 -6.46 -8.88
CA ASN A 219 -17.98 -6.92 -10.16
C ASN A 219 -17.75 -5.78 -11.16
N THR A 220 -17.57 -4.55 -10.69
CA THR A 220 -17.25 -3.40 -11.55
C THR A 220 -15.95 -2.72 -11.16
N CYS A 221 -15.31 -2.11 -12.17
CA CYS A 221 -14.29 -1.09 -11.97
C CYS A 221 -14.86 0.26 -12.38
N LYS A 222 -14.53 1.31 -11.64
CA LYS A 222 -14.92 2.68 -11.94
C LYS A 222 -13.71 3.57 -12.11
N ILE A 223 -13.83 4.55 -13.01
CA ILE A 223 -12.81 5.57 -13.25
C ILE A 223 -13.41 6.91 -12.82
N TRP A 224 -12.63 7.62 -11.99
CA TRP A 224 -13.02 8.91 -11.42
C TRP A 224 -12.01 9.97 -11.84
N SER A 225 -12.50 11.19 -12.13
CA SER A 225 -11.63 12.34 -12.35
C SER A 225 -11.57 13.19 -11.09
N THR A 226 -10.36 13.56 -10.67
CA THR A 226 -10.15 14.51 -9.55
C THR A 226 -10.21 15.96 -10.01
N LYS A 227 -10.26 16.21 -11.34
CA LYS A 227 -10.42 17.55 -11.91
C LYS A 227 -11.86 18.01 -11.74
N GLU A 228 -12.06 19.18 -11.14
CA GLU A 228 -13.34 19.87 -11.21
C GLU A 228 -13.74 20.03 -12.67
N LYS A 229 -14.98 19.64 -13.02
CA LYS A 229 -15.54 20.00 -14.33
C LYS A 229 -15.54 21.53 -14.38
N LYS A 230 -14.69 22.12 -15.23
CA LYS A 230 -14.90 23.51 -15.63
C LYS A 230 -16.28 23.55 -16.27
N GLU A 231 -17.25 24.17 -15.62
CA GLU A 231 -18.49 24.56 -16.28
C GLU A 231 -18.11 25.46 -17.43
N ASP A 232 -18.32 24.98 -18.66
CA ASP A 232 -18.29 25.82 -19.85
C ASP A 232 -19.36 26.87 -19.66
N LYS A 233 -18.97 28.06 -19.15
CA LYS A 233 -19.82 29.27 -19.27
C LYS A 233 -19.95 29.54 -20.75
N LYS A 234 -21.05 29.06 -21.34
CA LYS A 234 -21.53 29.61 -22.61
C LYS A 234 -21.85 31.05 -22.36
N GLU A 235 -20.97 31.97 -22.73
CA GLU A 235 -21.32 33.35 -22.99
C GLU A 235 -22.34 33.32 -24.13
N TYR A 236 -23.58 33.61 -23.79
CA TYR A 236 -24.57 34.01 -24.79
C TYR A 236 -24.27 35.50 -25.06
N ASP A 237 -23.60 35.75 -26.19
CA ASP A 237 -23.61 37.06 -26.79
C ASP A 237 -25.03 37.33 -27.30
N ASP A 238 -25.77 38.22 -26.61
CA ASP A 238 -27.02 38.80 -27.12
C ASP A 238 -26.63 39.83 -28.17
N GLU A 239 -26.96 39.57 -29.43
CA GLU A 239 -27.14 40.58 -30.49
C GLU A 239 -28.61 41.05 -30.54
#